data_297f23d77901e76c25576503c9533851
#
_entry.id   297f23d77901e76c25576503c9533851
#
_cell.length_a   1.000
_cell.length_b   1.000
_cell.length_c   1.000
_cell.angle_alpha   90.00
_cell.angle_beta   90.00
_cell.angle_gamma   90.00
#
_symmetry.space_group_name_H-M   'P 1'
#
loop_
_entity.id
_entity.type
_entity.pdbx_description
1 polymer ?
#
loop_
_entity_poly.entity_id
_entity_poly.type
_entity_poly.pdbx_seq_one_letter_code
_entity_poly.pdbx_strand_id
1 'polypeptide(L)'
;MAEFRAFIAWVTGKRSMSEAAAMLGTTRQTFAARIAWCWNVEPGMPGVSRSHRYVMADGTYVPYGWCLLVLTGDDGRPVKWQWCSAETKPAYLQLLRGVKRPGMLVCDGGQGCLAAAETRWRGVRVQRCLVHVLRNTRVDLTNKPKSEAGKALLRLARGLTRVRTADEAAIWLTDLNAWHAEHGDYLKERTTAKQDPMRVNGRKWWWTHERLRRAYFRLVKLNRDGMLFAFLDPDIVRDGDSPPSTTNQLEGGVNAVVKRTLDHHRGLSEAHMKRCCEWTVYMLAEHPDPESFVTPAHWKTVGKEPVEDNGPTPGTLTAVQLPDTGINAYENGFGIRKGWAGRSK
;
A
#
# COMPACT_ATOMS: atom_id res chain seq x y z
N MET A 1 9.51 18.17 28.95
CA MET A 1 8.79 18.59 27.72
C MET A 1 9.68 19.20 26.64
N ALA A 2 10.66 20.07 26.96
CA ALA A 2 11.56 20.66 25.93
C ALA A 2 12.34 19.57 25.14
N GLU A 3 12.83 18.54 25.82
CA GLU A 3 13.53 17.41 25.19
C GLU A 3 12.63 16.62 24.25
N PHE A 4 11.37 16.40 24.65
CA PHE A 4 10.40 15.71 23.82
C PHE A 4 10.04 16.49 22.56
N ARG A 5 9.85 17.81 22.67
CA ARG A 5 9.66 18.68 21.49
C ARG A 5 10.86 18.61 20.54
N ALA A 6 12.08 18.64 21.10
CA ALA A 6 13.30 18.51 20.31
C ALA A 6 13.42 17.13 19.65
N PHE A 7 13.01 16.06 20.36
CA PHE A 7 12.93 14.72 19.82
C PHE A 7 11.94 14.63 18.63
N ILE A 8 10.70 15.10 18.81
CA ILE A 8 9.69 15.11 17.73
C ILE A 8 10.18 15.90 16.52
N ALA A 9 10.72 17.11 16.75
CA ALA A 9 11.25 17.94 15.66
C ALA A 9 12.42 17.29 14.92
N TRP A 10 13.24 16.50 15.62
CA TRP A 10 14.32 15.74 15.02
C TRP A 10 13.78 14.48 14.32
N VAL A 11 13.04 13.58 14.99
CA VAL A 11 12.67 12.27 14.48
C VAL A 11 11.73 12.32 13.28
N THR A 12 10.93 13.38 13.16
CA THR A 12 10.06 13.62 11.99
C THR A 12 10.65 14.63 11.00
N GLY A 13 11.83 15.16 11.30
CA GLY A 13 12.53 16.16 10.51
C GLY A 13 13.57 15.59 9.54
N LYS A 14 14.31 16.51 8.93
CA LYS A 14 15.34 16.17 7.94
C LYS A 14 16.77 16.25 8.49
N ARG A 15 16.93 16.74 9.72
CA ARG A 15 18.24 17.01 10.31
C ARG A 15 18.86 15.75 10.85
N SER A 16 20.18 15.64 10.70
CA SER A 16 20.94 14.63 11.42
C SER A 16 20.89 14.89 12.93
N MET A 17 21.17 13.86 13.71
CA MET A 17 21.24 14.00 15.17
C MET A 17 22.34 15.02 15.59
N SER A 18 23.43 15.11 14.84
CA SER A 18 24.50 16.08 15.10
C SER A 18 24.05 17.53 14.87
N GLU A 19 23.31 17.79 13.80
CA GLU A 19 22.73 19.10 13.52
C GLU A 19 21.67 19.49 14.56
N ALA A 20 20.80 18.54 14.96
CA ALA A 20 19.81 18.78 16.02
C ALA A 20 20.49 19.10 17.36
N ALA A 21 21.56 18.39 17.70
CA ALA A 21 22.36 18.66 18.92
C ALA A 21 23.04 20.03 18.88
N ALA A 22 23.65 20.39 17.74
CA ALA A 22 24.32 21.67 17.57
C ALA A 22 23.36 22.88 17.75
N MET A 23 22.11 22.76 17.25
CA MET A 23 21.08 23.79 17.45
C MET A 23 20.72 24.03 18.93
N LEU A 24 20.93 23.03 19.78
CA LEU A 24 20.69 23.08 21.21
C LEU A 24 21.96 23.38 22.00
N GLY A 25 23.06 23.75 21.33
CA GLY A 25 24.35 24.03 21.97
C GLY A 25 24.93 22.82 22.71
N THR A 26 24.68 21.60 22.24
CA THR A 26 25.10 20.37 22.91
C THR A 26 25.77 19.38 21.95
N THR A 27 26.41 18.36 22.51
CA THR A 27 27.00 17.28 21.70
C THR A 27 25.95 16.25 21.26
N ARG A 28 26.23 15.51 20.17
CA ARG A 28 25.37 14.41 19.71
C ARG A 28 25.10 13.39 20.81
N GLN A 29 26.12 13.03 21.62
CA GLN A 29 26.00 12.06 22.70
C GLN A 29 25.07 12.58 23.81
N THR A 30 25.26 13.85 24.21
CA THR A 30 24.42 14.49 25.22
C THR A 30 22.98 14.61 24.75
N PHE A 31 22.76 14.96 23.48
CA PHE A 31 21.43 15.02 22.90
C PHE A 31 20.77 13.64 22.90
N ALA A 32 21.48 12.60 22.42
CA ALA A 32 20.99 11.20 22.42
C ALA A 32 20.61 10.71 23.83
N ALA A 33 21.44 11.01 24.83
CA ALA A 33 21.15 10.65 26.23
C ALA A 33 19.88 11.37 26.76
N ARG A 34 19.73 12.65 26.46
CA ARG A 34 18.56 13.44 26.90
C ARG A 34 17.25 12.97 26.30
N ILE A 35 17.26 12.54 25.03
CA ILE A 35 16.04 12.08 24.33
C ILE A 35 15.80 10.57 24.45
N ALA A 36 16.65 9.81 25.15
CA ALA A 36 16.54 8.36 25.23
C ALA A 36 15.17 7.89 25.74
N TRP A 37 14.61 8.56 26.74
CA TRP A 37 13.29 8.26 27.27
C TRP A 37 12.14 8.50 26.28
N CYS A 38 12.34 9.43 25.31
CA CYS A 38 11.31 9.80 24.34
C CYS A 38 10.93 8.63 23.41
N TRP A 39 11.86 7.68 23.20
CA TRP A 39 11.59 6.50 22.40
C TRP A 39 10.55 5.56 23.02
N ASN A 40 10.32 5.65 24.33
CA ASN A 40 9.31 4.88 25.05
C ASN A 40 7.90 5.50 24.93
N VAL A 41 7.78 6.71 24.38
CA VAL A 41 6.49 7.35 24.16
C VAL A 41 5.87 6.85 22.87
N GLU A 42 4.75 6.16 22.97
CA GLU A 42 4.04 5.56 21.84
C GLU A 42 2.90 6.46 21.35
N PRO A 43 2.94 6.94 20.09
CA PRO A 43 1.80 7.64 19.54
C PRO A 43 0.68 6.66 19.19
N GLY A 44 -0.57 7.11 19.29
CA GLY A 44 -1.74 6.38 18.85
C GLY A 44 -2.67 7.28 18.06
N MET A 45 -3.29 6.76 17.00
CA MET A 45 -4.31 7.54 16.31
C MET A 45 -5.55 7.69 17.18
N PRO A 46 -6.14 8.90 17.25
CA PRO A 46 -7.42 9.09 17.94
C PRO A 46 -8.49 8.20 17.31
N GLY A 47 -9.46 7.78 18.13
CA GLY A 47 -10.57 6.96 17.63
C GLY A 47 -11.32 7.66 16.51
N VAL A 48 -11.62 6.94 15.43
CA VAL A 48 -12.32 7.50 14.27
C VAL A 48 -13.80 7.66 14.59
N SER A 49 -14.24 8.87 14.89
CA SER A 49 -15.65 9.17 15.20
C SER A 49 -16.49 9.42 13.96
N ARG A 50 -15.89 9.93 12.87
CA ARG A 50 -16.60 10.25 11.62
C ARG A 50 -16.65 9.09 10.64
N SER A 51 -17.64 9.10 9.77
CA SER A 51 -17.67 8.27 8.56
C SER A 51 -17.01 9.03 7.42
N HIS A 52 -16.11 8.37 6.69
CA HIS A 52 -15.46 8.92 5.51
C HIS A 52 -16.26 8.61 4.25
N ARG A 53 -16.31 9.56 3.32
CA ARG A 53 -16.86 9.34 1.98
C ARG A 53 -16.10 8.22 1.27
N TYR A 54 -14.77 8.26 1.36
CA TYR A 54 -13.89 7.17 0.95
C TYR A 54 -12.68 7.09 1.88
N VAL A 55 -12.05 5.93 1.87
CA VAL A 55 -10.74 5.72 2.51
C VAL A 55 -9.80 5.09 1.50
N MET A 56 -8.50 5.34 1.68
CA MET A 56 -7.46 4.66 0.92
C MET A 56 -6.64 3.78 1.85
N ALA A 57 -6.34 2.56 1.41
CA ALA A 57 -5.48 1.63 2.13
C ALA A 57 -4.32 1.18 1.25
N ASP A 58 -3.12 1.24 1.81
CA ASP A 58 -1.90 0.79 1.14
C ASP A 58 -0.83 0.39 2.16
N GLY A 59 0.11 -0.46 1.74
CA GLY A 59 1.23 -0.93 2.54
C GLY A 59 2.56 -0.34 2.07
N THR A 60 3.42 -0.01 3.02
CA THR A 60 4.80 0.40 2.75
C THR A 60 5.77 -0.54 3.44
N TYR A 61 6.58 -1.24 2.64
CA TYR A 61 7.66 -2.07 3.17
C TYR A 61 8.84 -1.19 3.58
N VAL A 62 9.34 -1.46 4.77
CA VAL A 62 10.42 -0.73 5.44
C VAL A 62 11.53 -1.70 5.86
N PRO A 63 12.70 -1.21 6.36
CA PRO A 63 13.77 -2.08 6.85
C PRO A 63 13.29 -3.14 7.84
N TYR A 64 14.10 -4.16 8.07
CA TYR A 64 13.83 -5.33 8.94
C TYR A 64 12.68 -6.23 8.45
N GLY A 65 12.19 -6.05 7.22
CA GLY A 65 11.12 -6.87 6.65
C GLY A 65 9.71 -6.53 7.13
N TRP A 66 9.52 -5.38 7.77
CA TRP A 66 8.22 -4.92 8.20
C TRP A 66 7.45 -4.20 7.09
N CYS A 67 6.14 -4.33 7.14
CA CYS A 67 5.20 -3.55 6.34
C CYS A 67 4.36 -2.67 7.27
N LEU A 68 4.33 -1.39 6.98
CA LEU A 68 3.44 -0.42 7.63
C LEU A 68 2.22 -0.22 6.73
N LEU A 69 1.09 -0.80 7.14
CA LEU A 69 -0.20 -0.52 6.52
C LEU A 69 -0.70 0.83 7.01
N VAL A 70 -1.17 1.67 6.10
CA VAL A 70 -1.78 2.96 6.43
C VAL A 70 -3.16 3.06 5.80
N LEU A 71 -4.10 3.57 6.57
CA LEU A 71 -5.42 3.98 6.12
C LEU A 71 -5.50 5.50 6.18
N THR A 72 -5.87 6.13 5.06
CA THR A 72 -6.13 7.58 4.99
C THR A 72 -7.60 7.85 4.73
N GLY A 73 -8.10 8.97 5.24
CA GLY A 73 -9.44 9.46 4.99
C GLY A 73 -9.58 10.23 3.67
N ASP A 74 -10.77 10.74 3.44
CA ASP A 74 -11.13 11.56 2.28
C ASP A 74 -10.49 12.96 2.27
N ASP A 75 -9.86 13.35 3.35
CA ASP A 75 -8.99 14.52 3.48
C ASP A 75 -7.51 14.21 3.17
N GLY A 76 -7.18 12.96 2.84
CA GLY A 76 -5.83 12.50 2.57
C GLY A 76 -4.96 12.29 3.81
N ARG A 77 -5.52 12.51 5.02
CA ARG A 77 -4.79 12.39 6.28
C ARG A 77 -4.85 10.96 6.83
N PRO A 78 -3.83 10.53 7.58
CA PRO A 78 -3.85 9.22 8.24
C PRO A 78 -5.02 9.10 9.23
N VAL A 79 -5.73 8.00 9.10
CA VAL A 79 -6.80 7.60 10.03
C VAL A 79 -6.29 6.54 10.99
N LYS A 80 -5.47 5.62 10.48
CA LYS A 80 -4.92 4.52 11.26
C LYS A 80 -3.73 3.91 10.56
N TRP A 81 -2.86 3.25 11.34
CA TRP A 81 -1.80 2.38 10.83
C TRP A 81 -1.82 1.02 11.52
N GLN A 82 -1.16 0.05 10.91
CA GLN A 82 -0.95 -1.29 11.45
C GLN A 82 0.37 -1.86 10.98
N TRP A 83 1.18 -2.36 11.90
CA TRP A 83 2.37 -3.12 11.58
C TRP A 83 2.04 -4.57 11.23
N CYS A 84 2.74 -5.10 10.23
CA CYS A 84 2.67 -6.51 9.86
C CYS A 84 3.94 -6.94 9.12
N SER A 85 4.16 -8.24 9.04
CA SER A 85 5.24 -8.82 8.22
C SER A 85 4.81 -9.01 6.75
N ALA A 86 3.48 -9.11 6.53
CA ALA A 86 2.89 -9.27 5.20
C ALA A 86 1.46 -8.72 5.19
N GLU A 87 1.00 -8.32 4.02
CA GLU A 87 -0.33 -7.74 3.77
C GLU A 87 -1.43 -8.82 3.77
N THR A 88 -1.65 -9.42 4.93
CA THR A 88 -2.61 -10.49 5.12
C THR A 88 -3.99 -9.98 5.53
N LYS A 89 -5.04 -10.81 5.36
CA LYS A 89 -6.38 -10.51 5.86
C LYS A 89 -6.40 -10.15 7.35
N PRO A 90 -5.74 -10.91 8.28
CA PRO A 90 -5.69 -10.54 9.69
C PRO A 90 -5.06 -9.16 9.93
N ALA A 91 -3.99 -8.80 9.23
CA ALA A 91 -3.36 -7.49 9.36
C ALA A 91 -4.31 -6.36 8.95
N TYR A 92 -5.00 -6.51 7.82
CA TYR A 92 -6.01 -5.54 7.39
C TYR A 92 -7.23 -5.50 8.32
N LEU A 93 -7.67 -6.63 8.89
CA LEU A 93 -8.75 -6.63 9.90
C LEU A 93 -8.39 -5.79 11.13
N GLN A 94 -7.13 -5.81 11.56
CA GLN A 94 -6.65 -4.95 12.65
C GLN A 94 -6.59 -3.48 12.22
N LEU A 95 -6.12 -3.20 11.00
CA LEU A 95 -6.14 -1.85 10.44
C LEU A 95 -7.56 -1.28 10.43
N LEU A 96 -8.55 -2.06 9.96
CA LEU A 96 -9.93 -1.61 9.82
C LEU A 96 -10.74 -1.64 11.13
N ARG A 97 -10.17 -2.18 12.22
CA ARG A 97 -10.85 -2.30 13.52
C ARG A 97 -11.18 -0.92 14.09
N GLY A 98 -12.44 -0.69 14.44
CA GLY A 98 -12.93 0.57 15.02
C GLY A 98 -13.19 1.66 13.97
N VAL A 99 -12.84 1.44 12.70
CA VAL A 99 -13.17 2.39 11.63
C VAL A 99 -14.58 2.13 11.11
N LYS A 100 -15.41 3.18 11.04
CA LYS A 100 -16.75 3.10 10.47
C LYS A 100 -16.67 2.76 8.98
N ARG A 101 -17.69 2.02 8.47
CA ARG A 101 -17.78 1.71 7.06
C ARG A 101 -17.78 3.01 6.23
N PRO A 102 -16.83 3.16 5.29
CA PRO A 102 -16.81 4.29 4.37
C PRO A 102 -17.81 4.08 3.22
N GLY A 103 -18.05 5.11 2.44
CA GLY A 103 -18.77 4.98 1.17
C GLY A 103 -18.00 4.12 0.15
N MET A 104 -16.67 4.26 0.10
CA MET A 104 -15.80 3.52 -0.82
C MET A 104 -14.42 3.26 -0.22
N LEU A 105 -13.82 2.12 -0.59
CA LEU A 105 -12.41 1.80 -0.34
C LEU A 105 -11.62 1.90 -1.64
N VAL A 106 -10.53 2.66 -1.64
CA VAL A 106 -9.55 2.69 -2.74
C VAL A 106 -8.32 1.88 -2.30
N CYS A 107 -7.94 0.87 -3.06
CA CYS A 107 -6.78 0.03 -2.75
C CYS A 107 -6.13 -0.55 -4.01
N ASP A 108 -4.95 -1.13 -3.85
CA ASP A 108 -4.26 -1.87 -4.92
C ASP A 108 -4.99 -3.17 -5.29
N GLY A 109 -5.86 -3.67 -4.39
CA GLY A 109 -6.68 -4.88 -4.49
C GLY A 109 -5.95 -6.16 -4.13
N GLY A 110 -5.00 -6.08 -3.26
CA GLY A 110 -4.46 -7.24 -2.57
C GLY A 110 -5.58 -8.06 -1.90
N GLN A 111 -5.51 -9.38 -1.98
CA GLN A 111 -6.58 -10.26 -1.48
C GLN A 111 -6.79 -10.09 0.02
N GLY A 112 -5.72 -9.85 0.78
CA GLY A 112 -5.80 -9.56 2.21
C GLY A 112 -6.69 -8.36 2.50
N CYS A 113 -6.49 -7.25 1.77
CA CYS A 113 -7.28 -6.04 1.87
C CYS A 113 -8.74 -6.28 1.50
N LEU A 114 -8.99 -6.87 0.33
CA LEU A 114 -10.35 -7.14 -0.15
C LEU A 114 -11.14 -8.07 0.78
N ALA A 115 -10.51 -9.15 1.24
CA ALA A 115 -11.14 -10.10 2.16
C ALA A 115 -11.40 -9.49 3.55
N ALA A 116 -10.55 -8.59 4.02
CA ALA A 116 -10.77 -7.87 5.27
C ALA A 116 -11.90 -6.84 5.12
N ALA A 117 -11.92 -6.09 4.01
CA ALA A 117 -12.97 -5.12 3.72
C ALA A 117 -14.35 -5.80 3.63
N GLU A 118 -14.46 -6.93 2.90
CA GLU A 118 -15.71 -7.68 2.82
C GLU A 118 -16.16 -8.19 4.18
N THR A 119 -15.23 -8.64 5.03
CA THR A 119 -15.56 -9.11 6.39
C THR A 119 -16.01 -7.97 7.30
N ARG A 120 -15.34 -6.80 7.24
CA ARG A 120 -15.58 -5.68 8.15
C ARG A 120 -16.66 -4.73 7.66
N TRP A 121 -16.73 -4.52 6.35
CA TRP A 121 -17.59 -3.56 5.68
C TRP A 121 -18.35 -4.22 4.54
N ARG A 122 -19.04 -5.31 4.83
CA ARG A 122 -19.77 -6.11 3.84
C ARG A 122 -20.45 -5.25 2.79
N GLY A 123 -20.18 -5.53 1.51
CA GLY A 123 -20.74 -4.80 0.37
C GLY A 123 -20.22 -3.35 0.26
N VAL A 124 -19.07 -3.01 0.83
CA VAL A 124 -18.43 -1.71 0.56
C VAL A 124 -18.03 -1.62 -0.91
N ARG A 125 -18.26 -0.46 -1.53
CA ARG A 125 -17.73 -0.20 -2.88
C ARG A 125 -16.22 -0.21 -2.84
N VAL A 126 -15.60 -0.86 -3.82
CA VAL A 126 -14.13 -0.92 -3.93
C VAL A 126 -13.70 -0.32 -5.25
N GLN A 127 -12.86 0.69 -5.19
CA GLN A 127 -12.12 1.20 -6.34
C GLN A 127 -10.73 0.57 -6.38
N ARG A 128 -10.44 -0.18 -7.43
CA ARG A 128 -9.08 -0.65 -7.70
C ARG A 128 -8.22 0.52 -8.17
N CYS A 129 -7.05 0.68 -7.60
CA CYS A 129 -6.07 1.66 -8.08
C CYS A 129 -5.76 1.42 -9.56
N LEU A 130 -6.18 2.36 -10.43
CA LEU A 130 -6.03 2.20 -11.88
C LEU A 130 -4.57 2.18 -12.33
N VAL A 131 -3.67 2.81 -11.59
CA VAL A 131 -2.21 2.72 -11.82
C VAL A 131 -1.72 1.30 -11.59
N HIS A 132 -2.19 0.63 -10.52
CA HIS A 132 -1.87 -0.77 -10.26
C HIS A 132 -2.49 -1.71 -11.30
N VAL A 133 -3.72 -1.44 -11.76
CA VAL A 133 -4.32 -2.19 -12.88
C VAL A 133 -3.48 -2.08 -14.15
N LEU A 134 -3.04 -0.87 -14.51
CA LEU A 134 -2.14 -0.66 -15.65
C LEU A 134 -0.79 -1.38 -15.45
N ARG A 135 -0.21 -1.29 -14.26
CA ARG A 135 1.06 -1.93 -13.92
C ARG A 135 0.97 -3.45 -14.06
N ASN A 136 -0.09 -4.06 -13.54
CA ASN A 136 -0.36 -5.50 -13.68
C ASN A 136 -0.56 -5.91 -15.15
N THR A 137 -1.23 -5.08 -15.94
CA THR A 137 -1.38 -5.30 -17.39
C THR A 137 -0.03 -5.24 -18.11
N ARG A 138 0.86 -4.32 -17.73
CA ARG A 138 2.24 -4.26 -18.26
C ARG A 138 3.08 -5.47 -17.88
N VAL A 139 2.90 -6.02 -16.68
CA VAL A 139 3.57 -7.27 -16.26
C VAL A 139 3.17 -8.43 -17.16
N ASP A 140 1.90 -8.51 -17.50
CA ASP A 140 1.41 -9.56 -18.39
C ASP A 140 1.84 -9.34 -19.86
N LEU A 141 1.69 -8.15 -20.39
CA LEU A 141 1.91 -7.86 -21.81
C LEU A 141 3.31 -7.40 -22.15
N THR A 142 4.14 -7.06 -21.15
CA THR A 142 5.39 -6.28 -21.27
C THR A 142 5.14 -4.82 -21.65
N ASN A 143 6.20 -3.99 -21.63
CA ASN A 143 6.10 -2.58 -22.04
C ASN A 143 6.01 -2.42 -23.56
N LYS A 144 6.47 -3.42 -24.32
CA LYS A 144 6.51 -3.47 -25.79
C LYS A 144 5.97 -4.81 -26.29
N PRO A 145 4.63 -5.02 -26.28
CA PRO A 145 4.02 -6.24 -26.80
C PRO A 145 4.37 -6.43 -28.28
N LYS A 146 4.60 -7.67 -28.70
CA LYS A 146 4.93 -7.98 -30.09
C LYS A 146 3.67 -8.05 -30.97
N SER A 147 2.56 -8.62 -30.46
CA SER A 147 1.31 -8.77 -31.21
C SER A 147 0.51 -7.48 -31.25
N GLU A 148 -0.25 -7.25 -32.31
CA GLU A 148 -1.16 -6.12 -32.42
C GLU A 148 -2.24 -6.15 -31.34
N ALA A 149 -2.80 -7.33 -31.05
CA ALA A 149 -3.73 -7.52 -29.94
C ALA A 149 -3.15 -7.07 -28.60
N GLY A 150 -1.89 -7.41 -28.32
CA GLY A 150 -1.20 -6.98 -27.09
C GLY A 150 -0.93 -5.47 -27.05
N LYS A 151 -0.53 -4.88 -28.20
CA LYS A 151 -0.33 -3.43 -28.32
C LYS A 151 -1.63 -2.66 -28.10
N ALA A 152 -2.72 -3.12 -28.71
CA ALA A 152 -4.06 -2.53 -28.59
C ALA A 152 -4.56 -2.63 -27.13
N LEU A 153 -4.47 -3.80 -26.49
CA LEU A 153 -4.89 -3.96 -25.09
C LEU A 153 -4.08 -3.11 -24.12
N LEU A 154 -2.78 -2.94 -24.39
CA LEU A 154 -1.93 -2.06 -23.58
C LEU A 154 -2.29 -0.58 -23.77
N ARG A 155 -2.69 -0.16 -24.99
CA ARG A 155 -3.22 1.21 -25.21
C ARG A 155 -4.50 1.45 -24.40
N LEU A 156 -5.44 0.51 -24.41
CA LEU A 156 -6.65 0.56 -23.58
C LEU A 156 -6.32 0.68 -22.10
N ALA A 157 -5.43 -0.16 -21.59
CA ALA A 157 -5.02 -0.10 -20.19
C ALA A 157 -4.36 1.24 -19.82
N ARG A 158 -3.61 1.86 -20.73
CA ARG A 158 -3.07 3.23 -20.55
C ARG A 158 -4.18 4.30 -20.54
N GLY A 159 -5.18 4.14 -21.39
CA GLY A 159 -6.36 5.02 -21.43
C GLY A 159 -7.16 5.00 -20.13
N LEU A 160 -7.23 3.85 -19.47
CA LEU A 160 -7.97 3.66 -18.23
C LEU A 160 -7.63 4.69 -17.14
N THR A 161 -6.35 5.03 -17.00
CA THR A 161 -5.91 6.02 -16.00
C THR A 161 -6.27 7.47 -16.32
N ARG A 162 -6.85 7.73 -17.49
CA ARG A 162 -7.29 9.06 -17.96
C ARG A 162 -8.78 9.27 -17.82
N VAL A 163 -9.55 8.22 -17.60
CA VAL A 163 -11.00 8.30 -17.43
C VAL A 163 -11.32 9.16 -16.20
N ARG A 164 -12.23 10.14 -16.39
CA ARG A 164 -12.70 11.08 -15.36
C ARG A 164 -14.22 11.18 -15.26
N THR A 165 -14.93 10.79 -16.30
CA THR A 165 -16.39 10.91 -16.40
C THR A 165 -17.04 9.56 -16.70
N ALA A 166 -18.35 9.45 -16.46
CA ALA A 166 -19.14 8.27 -16.81
C ALA A 166 -19.16 8.03 -18.32
N ASP A 167 -19.22 9.10 -19.13
CA ASP A 167 -19.21 9.00 -20.60
C ASP A 167 -17.85 8.46 -21.09
N GLU A 168 -16.74 8.93 -20.54
CA GLU A 168 -15.42 8.42 -20.87
C GLU A 168 -15.27 6.94 -20.43
N ALA A 169 -15.87 6.54 -19.31
CA ALA A 169 -15.90 5.15 -18.88
C ALA A 169 -16.72 4.29 -19.85
N ALA A 170 -17.87 4.79 -20.35
CA ALA A 170 -18.69 4.10 -21.33
C ALA A 170 -17.95 3.93 -22.66
N ILE A 171 -17.25 4.97 -23.14
CA ILE A 171 -16.40 4.91 -24.32
C ILE A 171 -15.30 3.85 -24.13
N TRP A 172 -14.59 3.88 -22.99
CA TRP A 172 -13.55 2.92 -22.70
C TRP A 172 -14.06 1.47 -22.70
N LEU A 173 -15.27 1.23 -22.17
CA LEU A 173 -15.90 -0.10 -22.18
C LEU A 173 -16.29 -0.52 -23.59
N THR A 174 -16.75 0.40 -24.41
CA THR A 174 -17.04 0.16 -25.84
C THR A 174 -15.77 -0.25 -26.59
N ASP A 175 -14.66 0.44 -26.33
CA ASP A 175 -13.35 0.11 -26.91
C ASP A 175 -12.84 -1.25 -26.45
N LEU A 176 -13.07 -1.64 -25.16
CA LEU A 176 -12.71 -2.96 -24.65
C LEU A 176 -13.52 -4.07 -25.33
N ASN A 177 -14.82 -3.81 -25.61
CA ASN A 177 -15.68 -4.75 -26.32
C ASN A 177 -15.28 -4.85 -27.82
N ALA A 178 -14.96 -3.74 -28.46
CA ALA A 178 -14.43 -3.71 -29.83
C ALA A 178 -13.11 -4.50 -29.92
N TRP A 179 -12.21 -4.32 -28.95
CA TRP A 179 -10.98 -5.11 -28.88
C TRP A 179 -11.30 -6.62 -28.81
N HIS A 180 -12.30 -7.02 -28.04
CA HIS A 180 -12.68 -8.43 -27.96
C HIS A 180 -13.30 -8.95 -29.27
N ALA A 181 -14.10 -8.15 -29.94
CA ALA A 181 -14.66 -8.51 -31.23
C ALA A 181 -13.57 -8.76 -32.30
N GLU A 182 -12.51 -7.95 -32.28
CA GLU A 182 -11.40 -8.05 -33.23
C GLU A 182 -10.38 -9.14 -32.87
N HIS A 183 -10.07 -9.29 -31.58
CA HIS A 183 -8.95 -10.10 -31.13
C HIS A 183 -9.34 -11.29 -30.23
N GLY A 184 -10.64 -11.53 -30.03
CA GLY A 184 -11.13 -12.54 -29.08
C GLY A 184 -10.71 -13.97 -29.43
N ASP A 185 -10.43 -14.25 -30.70
CA ASP A 185 -9.99 -15.58 -31.13
C ASP A 185 -8.60 -15.94 -30.59
N TYR A 186 -7.68 -14.97 -30.46
CA TYR A 186 -6.40 -15.18 -29.76
C TYR A 186 -6.60 -15.75 -28.34
N LEU A 187 -7.69 -15.40 -27.67
CA LEU A 187 -7.97 -15.87 -26.32
C LEU A 187 -8.43 -17.33 -26.27
N LYS A 188 -8.81 -17.91 -27.41
CA LYS A 188 -9.30 -19.28 -27.55
C LYS A 188 -8.21 -20.25 -28.03
N GLU A 189 -7.10 -19.73 -28.55
CA GLU A 189 -6.02 -20.54 -29.08
C GLU A 189 -5.34 -21.37 -28.02
N ARG A 190 -5.09 -22.63 -28.36
CA ARG A 190 -4.44 -23.61 -27.50
C ARG A 190 -3.23 -24.22 -28.19
N THR A 191 -2.16 -24.37 -27.47
CA THR A 191 -0.96 -25.11 -27.88
C THR A 191 -0.94 -26.46 -27.15
N THR A 192 -0.74 -27.54 -27.85
CA THR A 192 -0.62 -28.90 -27.27
C THR A 192 0.83 -29.21 -26.96
N ALA A 193 1.04 -30.19 -26.07
CA ALA A 193 2.37 -30.71 -25.74
C ALA A 193 3.10 -31.31 -26.96
N LYS A 194 2.34 -31.77 -27.98
CA LYS A 194 2.94 -32.23 -29.24
C LYS A 194 3.47 -31.09 -30.10
N GLN A 195 2.83 -29.91 -30.08
CA GLN A 195 3.23 -28.74 -30.85
C GLN A 195 4.43 -28.00 -30.24
N ASP A 196 4.58 -28.05 -28.91
CA ASP A 196 5.70 -27.43 -28.20
C ASP A 196 6.20 -28.37 -27.09
N PRO A 197 7.00 -29.40 -27.45
CA PRO A 197 7.50 -30.38 -26.48
C PRO A 197 8.45 -29.78 -25.45
N MET A 198 9.10 -28.66 -25.75
CA MET A 198 10.06 -28.00 -24.84
C MET A 198 9.38 -27.29 -23.66
N ARG A 199 8.08 -27.00 -23.77
CA ARG A 199 7.30 -26.29 -22.73
C ARG A 199 6.45 -27.24 -21.88
N VAL A 200 6.65 -28.52 -21.95
CA VAL A 200 5.81 -29.51 -21.25
C VAL A 200 6.12 -29.53 -19.76
N ASN A 201 5.15 -29.07 -18.95
CA ASN A 201 5.17 -29.17 -17.49
C ASN A 201 4.07 -30.14 -17.00
N GLY A 202 4.01 -31.36 -17.55
CA GLY A 202 2.98 -32.34 -17.22
C GLY A 202 1.57 -32.02 -17.77
N ARG A 203 1.40 -30.90 -18.47
CA ARG A 203 0.11 -30.49 -19.06
C ARG A 203 -0.01 -31.02 -20.48
N LYS A 204 -1.19 -31.49 -20.87
CA LYS A 204 -1.50 -31.95 -22.24
C LYS A 204 -1.64 -30.77 -23.21
N TRP A 205 -2.03 -29.63 -22.74
CA TRP A 205 -2.20 -28.38 -23.50
C TRP A 205 -2.18 -27.14 -22.57
N TRP A 206 -1.98 -25.96 -23.14
CA TRP A 206 -2.07 -24.66 -22.49
C TRP A 206 -2.61 -23.61 -23.46
N TRP A 207 -3.02 -22.45 -22.92
CA TRP A 207 -3.41 -21.31 -23.75
C TRP A 207 -2.18 -20.74 -24.45
N THR A 208 -2.24 -20.61 -25.79
CA THR A 208 -1.14 -20.07 -26.61
C THR A 208 -0.78 -18.66 -26.15
N HIS A 209 -1.79 -17.83 -25.92
CA HIS A 209 -1.67 -16.46 -25.49
C HIS A 209 -2.10 -16.25 -24.02
N GLU A 210 -1.57 -17.09 -23.11
CA GLU A 210 -1.97 -17.10 -21.70
C GLU A 210 -1.86 -15.72 -21.02
N ARG A 211 -0.78 -14.97 -21.30
CA ARG A 211 -0.54 -13.64 -20.71
C ARG A 211 -1.53 -12.60 -21.24
N LEU A 212 -1.81 -12.61 -22.54
CA LEU A 212 -2.84 -11.75 -23.16
C LEU A 212 -4.22 -12.05 -22.57
N ARG A 213 -4.55 -13.34 -22.49
CA ARG A 213 -5.78 -13.83 -21.88
C ARG A 213 -5.93 -13.36 -20.44
N ARG A 214 -4.89 -13.48 -19.62
CA ARG A 214 -4.90 -13.05 -18.21
C ARG A 214 -5.10 -11.55 -18.10
N ALA A 215 -4.42 -10.75 -18.92
CA ALA A 215 -4.57 -9.30 -18.93
C ALA A 215 -6.01 -8.89 -19.29
N TYR A 216 -6.58 -9.44 -20.36
CA TYR A 216 -7.93 -9.13 -20.80
C TYR A 216 -8.99 -9.52 -19.75
N PHE A 217 -8.97 -10.78 -19.28
CA PHE A 217 -9.99 -11.24 -18.32
C PHE A 217 -9.87 -10.57 -16.96
N ARG A 218 -8.70 -10.05 -16.58
CA ARG A 218 -8.57 -9.19 -15.40
C ARG A 218 -9.39 -7.91 -15.58
N LEU A 219 -9.27 -7.22 -16.69
CA LEU A 219 -10.04 -5.99 -16.96
C LEU A 219 -11.54 -6.27 -16.98
N VAL A 220 -11.96 -7.33 -17.67
CA VAL A 220 -13.37 -7.76 -17.72
C VAL A 220 -13.89 -8.10 -16.31
N LYS A 221 -13.12 -8.86 -15.53
CA LYS A 221 -13.50 -9.20 -14.15
C LYS A 221 -13.65 -7.97 -13.28
N LEU A 222 -12.68 -7.05 -13.31
CA LEU A 222 -12.72 -5.84 -12.50
C LEU A 222 -13.91 -4.95 -12.87
N ASN A 223 -14.26 -4.88 -14.16
CA ASN A 223 -15.44 -4.16 -14.59
C ASN A 223 -16.72 -4.83 -14.09
N ARG A 224 -16.86 -6.13 -14.29
CA ARG A 224 -18.02 -6.90 -13.80
C ARG A 224 -18.21 -6.78 -12.29
N ASP A 225 -17.11 -6.78 -11.54
CA ASP A 225 -17.12 -6.67 -10.08
C ASP A 225 -17.29 -5.20 -9.60
N GLY A 226 -17.51 -4.23 -10.53
CA GLY A 226 -17.72 -2.81 -10.22
C GLY A 226 -16.49 -2.09 -9.66
N MET A 227 -15.29 -2.61 -9.91
CA MET A 227 -14.06 -2.12 -9.26
C MET A 227 -13.22 -1.16 -10.12
N LEU A 228 -13.58 -0.93 -11.39
CA LEU A 228 -12.82 -0.02 -12.28
C LEU A 228 -13.28 1.42 -12.16
N PHE A 229 -14.57 1.66 -12.02
CA PHE A 229 -15.19 2.98 -12.11
C PHE A 229 -16.06 3.31 -10.89
N ALA A 230 -15.81 2.66 -9.74
CA ALA A 230 -16.53 2.95 -8.50
C ALA A 230 -16.39 4.42 -8.05
N PHE A 231 -15.31 5.10 -8.43
CA PHE A 231 -15.07 6.51 -8.14
C PHE A 231 -16.01 7.47 -8.92
N LEU A 232 -16.71 6.97 -9.92
CA LEU A 232 -17.72 7.72 -10.71
C LEU A 232 -19.15 7.44 -10.24
N ASP A 233 -19.35 6.60 -9.21
CA ASP A 233 -20.65 6.27 -8.68
C ASP A 233 -21.34 7.54 -8.14
N PRO A 234 -22.58 7.87 -8.60
CA PRO A 234 -23.30 9.08 -8.17
C PRO A 234 -23.51 9.19 -6.66
N ASP A 235 -23.59 8.05 -5.95
CA ASP A 235 -23.70 8.06 -4.48
C ASP A 235 -22.40 8.48 -3.78
N ILE A 236 -21.29 8.42 -4.50
CA ILE A 236 -19.94 8.74 -3.95
C ILE A 236 -19.48 10.12 -4.43
N VAL A 237 -19.79 10.51 -5.68
CA VAL A 237 -19.49 11.84 -6.21
C VAL A 237 -20.34 12.87 -5.45
N ARG A 238 -19.73 13.97 -5.03
CA ARG A 238 -20.41 15.10 -4.37
C ARG A 238 -19.96 16.40 -5.00
N ASP A 239 -20.93 17.27 -5.33
CA ASP A 239 -20.64 18.61 -5.86
C ASP A 239 -19.68 18.61 -7.08
N GLY A 240 -19.77 17.57 -7.93
CA GLY A 240 -18.87 17.38 -9.06
C GLY A 240 -17.46 16.89 -8.71
N ASP A 241 -17.16 16.68 -7.41
CA ASP A 241 -15.89 16.15 -6.95
C ASP A 241 -15.93 14.63 -6.84
N SER A 242 -15.17 13.96 -7.71
CA SER A 242 -15.02 12.51 -7.70
C SER A 242 -13.85 12.08 -6.78
N PRO A 243 -14.02 11.00 -6.02
CA PRO A 243 -12.91 10.41 -5.30
C PRO A 243 -11.75 10.03 -6.24
N PRO A 244 -10.53 9.86 -5.70
CA PRO A 244 -9.40 9.44 -6.52
C PRO A 244 -9.60 8.01 -7.05
N SER A 245 -9.29 7.82 -8.33
CA SER A 245 -9.26 6.50 -8.98
C SER A 245 -7.97 5.71 -8.70
N THR A 246 -7.04 6.29 -7.92
CA THR A 246 -5.71 5.73 -7.65
C THR A 246 -5.31 5.95 -6.20
N THR A 247 -4.34 5.17 -5.72
CA THR A 247 -3.70 5.33 -4.38
C THR A 247 -2.55 6.33 -4.40
N ASN A 248 -2.33 7.05 -5.51
CA ASN A 248 -1.18 7.97 -5.67
C ASN A 248 -1.10 9.02 -4.57
N GLN A 249 -2.24 9.49 -4.05
CA GLN A 249 -2.27 10.45 -2.95
C GLN A 249 -1.69 9.85 -1.66
N LEU A 250 -1.94 8.58 -1.39
CA LEU A 250 -1.35 7.87 -0.26
C LEU A 250 0.12 7.54 -0.53
N GLU A 251 0.43 7.01 -1.72
CA GLU A 251 1.80 6.62 -2.11
C GLU A 251 2.75 7.83 -2.14
N GLY A 252 2.33 8.92 -2.79
CA GLY A 252 3.08 10.18 -2.88
C GLY A 252 3.01 11.05 -1.62
N GLY A 253 2.00 10.83 -0.77
CA GLY A 253 1.78 11.48 0.51
C GLY A 253 2.45 10.73 1.66
N VAL A 254 1.62 10.05 2.47
CA VAL A 254 2.07 9.43 3.73
C VAL A 254 3.22 8.44 3.52
N ASN A 255 3.09 7.53 2.57
CA ASN A 255 4.11 6.50 2.31
C ASN A 255 5.45 7.11 1.87
N ALA A 256 5.40 8.15 1.03
CA ALA A 256 6.61 8.85 0.59
C ALA A 256 7.26 9.65 1.73
N VAL A 257 6.46 10.22 2.64
CA VAL A 257 6.98 10.93 3.82
C VAL A 257 7.69 9.94 4.74
N VAL A 258 7.08 8.80 5.04
CA VAL A 258 7.69 7.73 5.86
C VAL A 258 9.03 7.29 5.26
N LYS A 259 9.07 6.99 3.95
CA LYS A 259 10.32 6.58 3.27
C LYS A 259 11.40 7.65 3.36
N ARG A 260 11.05 8.92 3.10
CA ARG A 260 12.01 10.04 3.19
C ARG A 260 12.52 10.24 4.60
N THR A 261 11.67 10.11 5.62
CA THR A 261 12.09 10.21 7.01
C THR A 261 13.10 9.10 7.34
N LEU A 262 12.86 7.86 6.92
CA LEU A 262 13.82 6.77 7.11
C LEU A 262 15.13 6.98 6.33
N ASP A 263 15.10 7.61 5.16
CA ASP A 263 16.31 7.98 4.42
C ASP A 263 17.16 9.01 5.16
N HIS A 264 16.53 9.91 5.93
CA HIS A 264 17.23 10.88 6.78
C HIS A 264 17.75 10.25 8.09
N HIS A 265 17.08 9.24 8.61
CA HIS A 265 17.39 8.56 9.88
C HIS A 265 17.95 7.16 9.68
N ARG A 266 19.01 7.03 8.88
CA ARG A 266 19.65 5.73 8.61
C ARG A 266 20.29 5.15 9.87
N GLY A 267 20.23 3.82 10.01
CA GLY A 267 20.89 3.10 11.10
C GLY A 267 20.11 3.09 12.43
N LEU A 268 18.81 3.43 12.41
CA LEU A 268 17.94 3.18 13.56
C LEU A 268 17.82 1.68 13.83
N SER A 269 17.75 1.29 15.12
CA SER A 269 17.34 -0.06 15.51
C SER A 269 15.90 -0.32 15.03
N GLU A 270 15.48 -1.59 15.01
CA GLU A 270 14.13 -1.97 14.60
C GLU A 270 13.06 -1.23 15.41
N ALA A 271 13.18 -1.22 16.75
CA ALA A 271 12.24 -0.51 17.62
C ALA A 271 12.21 1.00 17.35
N HIS A 272 13.37 1.64 17.20
CA HIS A 272 13.44 3.06 16.88
C HIS A 272 12.93 3.38 15.47
N MET A 273 13.13 2.48 14.50
CA MET A 273 12.60 2.63 13.15
C MET A 273 11.07 2.60 13.16
N LYS A 274 10.46 1.65 13.88
CA LYS A 274 9.00 1.62 14.03
C LYS A 274 8.48 2.89 14.68
N ARG A 275 9.06 3.32 15.79
CA ARG A 275 8.69 4.54 16.51
C ARG A 275 8.82 5.80 15.64
N CYS A 276 9.90 5.89 14.86
CA CYS A 276 10.11 6.97 13.89
C CYS A 276 8.99 7.01 12.85
N CYS A 277 8.60 5.87 12.28
CA CYS A 277 7.49 5.78 11.33
C CYS A 277 6.15 6.18 11.97
N GLU A 278 5.87 5.69 13.17
CA GLU A 278 4.63 5.98 13.91
C GLU A 278 4.49 7.47 14.18
N TRP A 279 5.54 8.11 14.71
CA TRP A 279 5.54 9.56 14.89
C TRP A 279 5.40 10.32 13.58
N THR A 280 6.06 9.85 12.51
CA THR A 280 5.93 10.46 11.19
C THR A 280 4.48 10.42 10.70
N VAL A 281 3.81 9.27 10.82
CA VAL A 281 2.40 9.13 10.41
C VAL A 281 1.48 9.95 11.31
N TYR A 282 1.70 9.91 12.64
CA TYR A 282 0.89 10.68 13.59
C TYR A 282 0.96 12.19 13.33
N MET A 283 2.15 12.73 13.03
CA MET A 283 2.32 14.16 12.74
C MET A 283 1.66 14.63 11.44
N LEU A 284 1.18 13.72 10.61
CA LEU A 284 0.37 14.01 9.41
C LEU A 284 -1.14 14.01 9.71
N ALA A 285 -1.56 13.70 10.93
CA ALA A 285 -2.97 13.75 11.34
C ALA A 285 -3.51 15.20 11.35
N GLU A 286 -4.81 15.36 11.53
CA GLU A 286 -5.48 16.66 11.43
C GLU A 286 -5.02 17.66 12.51
N HIS A 287 -4.95 17.18 13.75
CA HIS A 287 -4.54 18.00 14.91
C HIS A 287 -3.58 17.20 15.78
N PRO A 288 -2.30 17.07 15.36
CA PRO A 288 -1.35 16.29 16.14
C PRO A 288 -0.98 17.03 17.44
N ASP A 289 -1.21 16.35 18.56
CA ASP A 289 -0.76 16.78 19.89
C ASP A 289 0.16 15.70 20.48
N PRO A 290 1.45 15.71 20.11
CA PRO A 290 2.38 14.69 20.56
C PRO A 290 2.64 14.74 22.08
N GLU A 291 2.45 15.90 22.72
CA GLU A 291 2.69 16.04 24.15
C GLU A 291 1.65 15.31 25.00
N SER A 292 0.45 15.08 24.47
CA SER A 292 -0.63 14.36 25.15
C SER A 292 -0.29 12.88 25.45
N PHE A 293 0.68 12.30 24.77
CA PHE A 293 1.13 10.93 25.01
C PHE A 293 2.17 10.83 26.12
N VAL A 294 2.73 11.96 26.57
CA VAL A 294 3.78 11.94 27.57
C VAL A 294 3.19 11.86 28.96
N THR A 295 3.57 10.80 29.70
CA THR A 295 3.14 10.58 31.09
C THR A 295 4.34 10.57 32.03
N PRO A 296 4.18 10.83 33.33
CA PRO A 296 5.27 10.76 34.32
C PRO A 296 6.00 9.42 34.35
N ALA A 297 5.36 8.33 33.94
CA ALA A 297 5.97 6.99 33.88
C ALA A 297 7.15 6.94 32.89
N HIS A 298 7.13 7.73 31.81
CA HIS A 298 8.16 7.74 30.79
C HIS A 298 9.51 8.27 31.33
N TRP A 299 9.50 9.22 32.29
CA TRP A 299 10.72 9.74 32.89
C TRP A 299 11.39 8.77 33.88
N LYS A 300 10.60 7.84 34.44
CA LYS A 300 11.10 6.86 35.43
C LYS A 300 11.83 5.70 34.78
N THR A 301 11.76 5.57 33.45
CA THR A 301 12.41 4.50 32.68
C THR A 301 13.79 4.86 32.13
N VAL A 302 14.33 6.02 32.49
CA VAL A 302 15.71 6.40 32.12
C VAL A 302 16.68 5.37 32.70
N GLY A 303 17.32 4.58 31.81
CA GLY A 303 18.27 3.53 32.19
C GLY A 303 17.78 2.07 32.01
N LYS A 304 16.54 1.87 31.58
CA LYS A 304 16.10 0.54 31.10
C LYS A 304 16.11 0.55 29.58
N GLU A 305 16.79 -0.40 28.97
CA GLU A 305 16.66 -0.64 27.52
C GLU A 305 15.19 -0.86 27.17
N PRO A 306 14.73 -0.39 26.00
CA PRO A 306 13.37 -0.69 25.54
C PRO A 306 13.18 -2.21 25.65
N VAL A 307 12.10 -2.65 26.26
CA VAL A 307 11.70 -4.05 26.22
C VAL A 307 11.54 -4.37 24.75
N GLU A 308 12.37 -5.26 24.22
CA GLU A 308 12.21 -5.77 22.88
C GLU A 308 10.78 -6.31 22.80
N ASP A 309 9.97 -5.69 21.96
CA ASP A 309 8.68 -6.25 21.60
C ASP A 309 8.98 -7.56 20.87
N ASN A 310 8.84 -8.68 21.59
CA ASN A 310 8.97 -10.03 21.06
C ASN A 310 7.76 -10.39 20.16
N GLY A 311 7.20 -9.41 19.47
CA GLY A 311 6.32 -9.65 18.33
C GLY A 311 7.01 -10.58 17.32
N PRO A 312 6.27 -11.38 16.57
CA PRO A 312 6.85 -12.39 15.69
C PRO A 312 7.85 -11.75 14.73
N THR A 313 9.11 -12.17 14.83
CA THR A 313 10.20 -11.73 13.96
C THR A 313 9.81 -12.00 12.51
N PRO A 314 9.94 -11.01 11.59
CA PRO A 314 9.70 -11.24 10.18
C PRO A 314 10.63 -12.35 9.69
N GLY A 315 10.06 -13.46 9.25
CA GLY A 315 10.80 -14.67 8.83
C GLY A 315 10.32 -15.96 9.47
N THR A 316 9.63 -15.90 10.62
CA THR A 316 9.00 -17.07 11.24
C THR A 316 7.54 -17.24 10.75
N LEU A 317 7.33 -17.06 9.46
CA LEU A 317 6.01 -17.29 8.87
C LEU A 317 5.79 -18.81 8.73
N THR A 318 4.79 -19.33 9.40
CA THR A 318 4.28 -20.67 9.12
C THR A 318 3.70 -20.71 7.70
N ALA A 319 3.66 -21.88 7.06
CA ALA A 319 3.13 -22.06 5.70
C ALA A 319 1.72 -21.48 5.50
N VAL A 320 0.94 -21.36 6.57
CA VAL A 320 -0.42 -20.78 6.59
C VAL A 320 -0.40 -19.25 6.48
N GLN A 321 0.73 -18.59 6.76
CA GLN A 321 0.89 -17.13 6.71
C GLN A 321 1.54 -16.64 5.43
N LEU A 322 1.95 -17.54 4.56
CA LEU A 322 2.45 -17.16 3.24
C LEU A 322 1.29 -16.57 2.44
N PRO A 323 1.53 -15.42 1.76
CA PRO A 323 0.53 -14.92 0.82
C PRO A 323 0.19 -16.02 -0.17
N ASP A 324 -1.08 -16.17 -0.46
CA ASP A 324 -1.52 -17.04 -1.54
C ASP A 324 -0.72 -16.68 -2.80
N THR A 325 0.08 -17.63 -3.29
CA THR A 325 1.01 -17.43 -4.42
C THR A 325 0.30 -17.07 -5.73
N GLY A 326 -1.04 -17.16 -5.76
CA GLY A 326 -1.87 -16.65 -6.86
C GLY A 326 -2.06 -15.15 -6.88
N ILE A 327 -1.67 -14.46 -5.81
CA ILE A 327 -2.11 -13.09 -5.57
C ILE A 327 -1.27 -12.09 -6.30
N ASN A 328 -0.01 -12.21 -6.30
CA ASN A 328 0.82 -11.13 -6.75
C ASN A 328 2.06 -11.65 -7.47
N ALA A 329 1.83 -12.11 -8.72
CA ALA A 329 2.94 -12.17 -9.68
C ALA A 329 3.71 -10.82 -9.71
N TYR A 330 3.05 -9.73 -9.36
CA TYR A 330 3.61 -8.40 -9.20
C TYR A 330 4.48 -8.29 -7.95
N GLU A 331 3.99 -8.66 -6.78
CA GLU A 331 4.77 -8.63 -5.53
C GLU A 331 5.92 -9.64 -5.58
N ASN A 332 5.70 -10.80 -6.16
CA ASN A 332 6.74 -11.81 -6.36
C ASN A 332 7.71 -11.48 -7.51
N GLY A 333 7.29 -10.71 -8.52
CA GLY A 333 8.07 -10.39 -9.71
C GLY A 333 8.87 -9.08 -9.62
N PHE A 334 8.51 -8.15 -8.74
CA PHE A 334 9.11 -6.81 -8.66
C PHE A 334 10.06 -6.59 -7.49
N GLY A 335 10.64 -7.64 -6.97
CA GLY A 335 11.73 -7.50 -6.00
C GLY A 335 11.28 -7.04 -4.61
N ILE A 336 9.98 -7.10 -4.29
CA ILE A 336 9.52 -6.86 -2.92
C ILE A 336 10.14 -7.90 -1.97
N ARG A 337 10.33 -9.15 -2.41
CA ARG A 337 11.14 -10.16 -1.70
C ARG A 337 12.63 -9.85 -1.64
N LYS A 338 13.15 -9.01 -2.54
CA LYS A 338 14.56 -8.61 -2.57
C LYS A 338 14.77 -7.24 -1.96
N GLY A 339 13.85 -6.79 -1.10
CA GLY A 339 13.85 -5.44 -0.58
C GLY A 339 13.96 -4.43 -1.73
N TRP A 340 13.08 -3.50 -1.80
CA TRP A 340 13.15 -2.41 -2.77
C TRP A 340 14.43 -1.57 -2.61
N ALA A 341 15.12 -1.72 -1.50
CA ALA A 341 16.48 -1.25 -1.29
C ALA A 341 17.52 -2.07 -2.07
N GLY A 342 17.08 -3.04 -2.89
CA GLY A 342 17.86 -3.62 -3.97
C GLY A 342 19.11 -4.39 -3.55
N ARG A 343 19.25 -4.78 -2.30
CA ARG A 343 20.44 -5.45 -1.83
C ARG A 343 20.13 -6.44 -0.74
N SER A 344 19.79 -7.64 -1.16
CA SER A 344 20.25 -8.82 -0.44
C SER A 344 21.46 -9.35 -1.19
N LYS A 345 22.57 -9.42 -0.54
CA LYS A 345 23.57 -10.41 -0.87
C LYS A 345 22.99 -11.79 -0.61
#